data_90a29a3f21d1eeae5d6925705bc77883
#
_entry.id   90a29a3f21d1eeae5d6925705bc77883
#
_cell.length_a   1.000
_cell.length_b   1.000
_cell.length_c   1.000
_cell.angle_alpha   90.00
_cell.angle_beta   90.00
_cell.angle_gamma   90.00
#
_symmetry.space_group_name_H-M   'P 1'
#
loop_
_entity.id
_entity.type
_entity.pdbx_description
1 polymer ?
#
loop_
_entity_poly.entity_id
_entity_poly.type
_entity_poly.pdbx_seq_one_letter_code
_entity_poly.pdbx_strand_id
1 'polypeptide(L)'
;MKQHDIDLDLSRPQVMAILNVTPDSFFAGSRMPDATHVERRVKEAAAEGASIIDVGGYSSRPGADEVPADEEWRRVELGIGAVRRLAPGVLISVDTFRSEVAARAIEKFGPLIINDISAGELDPQMPATAARYGVPYVAMHMKGDPRDRKSVV
;
A
#
# COMPACT_ATOMS: atom_id res chain seq x y z
N MET A 1 -9.12 -1.87 -24.11
CA MET A 1 -8.13 -1.96 -23.00
C MET A 1 -8.22 -3.35 -22.42
N LYS A 2 -7.20 -4.19 -22.54
CA LYS A 2 -7.24 -5.53 -21.94
C LYS A 2 -7.23 -5.36 -20.42
N GLN A 3 -8.32 -5.76 -19.79
CA GLN A 3 -8.43 -5.89 -18.34
C GLN A 3 -7.44 -7.00 -17.95
N HIS A 4 -6.32 -6.64 -17.38
CA HIS A 4 -5.44 -7.61 -16.75
C HIS A 4 -6.05 -7.93 -15.40
N ASP A 5 -6.83 -9.00 -15.34
CA ASP A 5 -7.41 -9.48 -14.10
C ASP A 5 -6.28 -9.84 -13.13
N ILE A 6 -6.38 -9.35 -11.91
CA ILE A 6 -5.50 -9.78 -10.82
C ILE A 6 -5.96 -11.18 -10.43
N ASP A 7 -5.11 -12.17 -10.63
CA ASP A 7 -5.38 -13.56 -10.22
C ASP A 7 -5.16 -13.70 -8.71
N LEU A 8 -6.17 -13.30 -7.95
CA LEU A 8 -6.19 -13.42 -6.48
C LEU A 8 -6.97 -14.68 -6.09
N ASP A 9 -6.26 -15.80 -5.91
CA ASP A 9 -6.84 -17.06 -5.45
C ASP A 9 -7.15 -17.01 -3.94
N LEU A 10 -8.42 -16.85 -3.59
CA LEU A 10 -8.91 -16.86 -2.21
C LEU A 10 -9.38 -18.26 -1.74
N SER A 11 -9.21 -19.31 -2.55
CA SER A 11 -9.54 -20.68 -2.14
C SER A 11 -8.62 -21.22 -1.03
N ARG A 12 -7.49 -20.56 -0.83
CA ARG A 12 -6.48 -20.86 0.21
C ARG A 12 -5.97 -19.59 0.87
N PRO A 13 -5.44 -19.67 2.09
CA PRO A 13 -4.82 -18.53 2.75
C PRO A 13 -3.68 -17.95 1.92
N GLN A 14 -3.67 -16.62 1.76
CA GLN A 14 -2.60 -15.87 1.12
C GLN A 14 -1.81 -15.10 2.18
N VAL A 15 -0.49 -15.05 2.04
CA VAL A 15 0.37 -14.28 2.94
C VAL A 15 0.65 -12.91 2.33
N MET A 16 0.20 -11.87 3.02
CA MET A 16 0.46 -10.48 2.66
C MET A 16 1.55 -9.91 3.58
N ALA A 17 2.72 -9.64 3.02
CA ALA A 17 3.81 -8.99 3.75
C ALA A 17 3.69 -7.46 3.67
N ILE A 18 3.91 -6.79 4.79
CA ILE A 18 3.84 -5.32 4.88
C ILE A 18 5.19 -4.71 4.52
N LEU A 19 5.18 -3.75 3.60
CA LEU A 19 6.30 -2.91 3.24
C LEU A 19 5.98 -1.44 3.53
N ASN A 20 6.35 -0.97 4.71
CA ASN A 20 6.23 0.44 5.07
C ASN A 20 7.41 1.22 4.49
N VAL A 21 7.14 2.07 3.50
CA VAL A 21 8.13 2.94 2.87
C VAL A 21 8.12 4.28 3.58
N THR A 22 8.60 4.28 4.82
CA THR A 22 8.70 5.47 5.67
C THR A 22 10.17 5.81 5.92
N PRO A 23 10.53 7.08 6.18
CA PRO A 23 11.89 7.44 6.57
C PRO A 23 12.32 6.63 7.78
N ASP A 24 13.56 6.14 7.78
CA ASP A 24 14.12 5.47 8.95
C ASP A 24 14.26 6.47 10.09
N SER A 25 13.73 6.13 11.26
CA SER A 25 13.80 6.95 12.48
C SER A 25 15.24 7.15 12.97
N PHE A 26 16.22 6.41 12.45
CA PHE A 26 17.64 6.53 12.78
C PHE A 26 18.36 7.63 11.98
N PHE A 27 17.78 8.16 10.90
CA PHE A 27 18.35 9.26 10.13
C PHE A 27 17.49 10.54 10.29
N ALA A 28 17.74 11.24 11.38
CA ALA A 28 17.15 12.56 11.62
C ALA A 28 17.56 13.52 10.48
N GLY A 29 16.59 13.87 9.61
CA GLY A 29 16.78 14.81 8.49
C GLY A 29 16.51 14.24 7.09
N SER A 30 16.41 12.94 6.90
CA SER A 30 16.00 12.36 5.62
C SER A 30 14.48 12.26 5.52
N ARG A 31 13.88 12.97 4.57
CA ARG A 31 12.44 12.83 4.23
C ARG A 31 12.16 11.64 3.31
N MET A 32 13.21 11.05 2.73
CA MET A 32 13.10 9.91 1.83
C MET A 32 13.58 8.64 2.51
N PRO A 33 12.86 7.52 2.32
CA PRO A 33 13.30 6.23 2.82
C PRO A 33 14.58 5.77 2.12
N ASP A 34 15.40 5.00 2.82
CA ASP A 34 16.57 4.36 2.22
C ASP A 34 16.14 3.29 1.22
N ALA A 35 16.46 3.49 -0.05
CA ALA A 35 16.15 2.55 -1.12
C ALA A 35 16.75 1.15 -0.86
N THR A 36 17.95 1.08 -0.25
CA THR A 36 18.59 -0.19 0.10
C THR A 36 17.78 -0.96 1.14
N HIS A 37 17.22 -0.27 2.11
CA HIS A 37 16.33 -0.89 3.11
C HIS A 37 15.07 -1.44 2.45
N VAL A 38 14.43 -0.65 1.58
CA VAL A 38 13.23 -1.07 0.83
C VAL A 38 13.52 -2.33 0.00
N GLU A 39 14.63 -2.34 -0.74
CA GLU A 39 15.01 -3.49 -1.56
C GLU A 39 15.29 -4.74 -0.73
N ARG A 40 15.96 -4.60 0.41
CA ARG A 40 16.19 -5.72 1.34
C ARG A 40 14.88 -6.31 1.82
N ARG A 41 13.95 -5.48 2.27
CA ARG A 41 12.64 -5.93 2.76
C ARG A 41 11.81 -6.64 1.68
N VAL A 42 11.86 -6.17 0.44
CA VAL A 42 11.20 -6.84 -0.68
C VAL A 42 11.79 -8.24 -0.92
N LYS A 43 13.13 -8.36 -0.91
CA LYS A 43 13.81 -9.66 -1.09
C LYS A 43 13.48 -10.63 0.05
N GLU A 44 13.50 -10.16 1.29
CA GLU A 44 13.12 -10.96 2.48
C GLU A 44 11.68 -11.46 2.37
N ALA A 45 10.72 -10.58 2.10
CA ALA A 45 9.30 -10.94 1.97
C ALA A 45 9.07 -12.00 0.87
N ALA A 46 9.72 -11.83 -0.29
CA ALA A 46 9.63 -12.80 -1.38
C ALA A 46 10.25 -14.16 -1.01
N ALA A 47 11.41 -14.16 -0.33
CA ALA A 47 12.10 -15.37 0.12
C ALA A 47 11.31 -16.12 1.20
N GLU A 48 10.57 -15.40 2.06
CA GLU A 48 9.71 -15.95 3.09
C GLU A 48 8.37 -16.48 2.54
N GLY A 49 8.11 -16.32 1.24
CA GLY A 49 6.95 -16.89 0.56
C GLY A 49 5.70 -16.00 0.56
N ALA A 50 5.87 -14.68 0.69
CA ALA A 50 4.75 -13.76 0.52
C ALA A 50 4.15 -13.86 -0.88
N SER A 51 2.83 -14.02 -0.96
CA SER A 51 2.08 -13.97 -2.23
C SER A 51 1.70 -12.55 -2.62
N ILE A 52 1.61 -11.67 -1.63
CA ILE A 52 1.24 -10.27 -1.80
C ILE A 52 2.21 -9.42 -0.98
N ILE A 53 2.64 -8.27 -1.52
CA ILE A 53 3.36 -7.25 -0.76
C ILE A 53 2.49 -5.99 -0.73
N ASP A 54 2.16 -5.55 0.49
CA ASP A 54 1.34 -4.37 0.77
C ASP A 54 2.23 -3.15 0.99
N VAL A 55 2.21 -2.22 0.05
CA VAL A 55 3.11 -1.07 0.01
C VAL A 55 2.40 0.16 0.55
N GLY A 56 2.89 0.70 1.67
CA GLY A 56 2.38 1.92 2.28
C GLY A 56 3.43 3.02 2.39
N GLY A 57 3.02 4.26 2.12
CA GLY A 57 3.88 5.45 2.17
C GLY A 57 3.66 6.33 3.40
N TYR A 58 2.73 5.99 4.27
CA TYR A 58 2.44 6.69 5.53
C TYR A 58 2.34 5.70 6.69
N SER A 59 2.37 6.20 7.92
CA SER A 59 2.18 5.37 9.09
C SER A 59 0.79 5.58 9.69
N SER A 60 0.04 4.50 9.84
CA SER A 60 -1.25 4.51 10.54
C SER A 60 -1.12 4.40 12.07
N ARG A 61 0.10 4.50 12.61
CA ARG A 61 0.32 4.46 14.06
C ARG A 61 -0.23 5.73 14.72
N PRO A 62 -0.83 5.63 15.91
CA PRO A 62 -1.23 6.80 16.68
C PRO A 62 -0.05 7.74 16.89
N GLY A 63 -0.25 9.05 16.58
CA GLY A 63 0.80 10.06 16.74
C GLY A 63 1.84 10.14 15.62
N ALA A 64 1.67 9.39 14.52
CA ALA A 64 2.48 9.59 13.34
C ALA A 64 2.20 10.95 12.68
N ASP A 65 3.25 11.56 12.12
CA ASP A 65 3.12 12.80 11.37
C ASP A 65 2.22 12.62 10.14
N GLU A 66 1.46 13.67 9.83
CA GLU A 66 0.65 13.69 8.63
C GLU A 66 1.57 13.82 7.39
N VAL A 67 1.40 12.88 6.44
CA VAL A 67 2.19 12.85 5.22
C VAL A 67 1.39 13.48 4.09
N PRO A 68 1.91 14.52 3.40
CA PRO A 68 1.28 15.08 2.22
C PRO A 68 1.13 14.04 1.10
N ALA A 69 0.10 14.18 0.26
CA ALA A 69 -0.22 13.22 -0.80
C ALA A 69 0.94 13.00 -1.79
N ASP A 70 1.65 14.07 -2.17
CA ASP A 70 2.80 13.97 -3.08
C ASP A 70 3.99 13.26 -2.46
N GLU A 71 4.19 13.38 -1.16
CA GLU A 71 5.24 12.65 -0.45
C GLU A 71 4.85 11.18 -0.29
N GLU A 72 3.62 10.88 0.08
CA GLU A 72 3.08 9.52 0.11
C GLU A 72 3.26 8.86 -1.26
N TRP A 73 2.89 9.55 -2.34
CA TRP A 73 3.05 9.04 -3.69
C TRP A 73 4.50 8.66 -4.00
N ARG A 74 5.48 9.54 -3.73
CA ARG A 74 6.90 9.25 -3.98
C ARG A 74 7.38 8.00 -3.26
N ARG A 75 6.93 7.81 -2.02
CA ARG A 75 7.25 6.62 -1.22
C ARG A 75 6.61 5.36 -1.80
N VAL A 76 5.31 5.41 -2.12
CA VAL A 76 4.57 4.31 -2.75
C VAL A 76 5.21 3.94 -4.10
N GLU A 77 5.52 4.93 -4.92
CA GLU A 77 6.18 4.74 -6.22
C GLU A 77 7.53 4.00 -6.08
N LEU A 78 8.36 4.40 -5.11
CA LEU A 78 9.62 3.74 -4.80
C LEU A 78 9.41 2.28 -4.39
N GLY A 79 8.46 2.02 -3.49
CA GLY A 79 8.15 0.69 -3.00
C GLY A 79 7.61 -0.23 -4.08
N ILE A 80 6.61 0.20 -4.85
CA ILE A 80 6.02 -0.59 -5.94
C ILE A 80 7.09 -0.87 -7.02
N GLY A 81 7.90 0.12 -7.38
CA GLY A 81 9.01 -0.04 -8.33
C GLY A 81 10.01 -1.10 -7.87
N ALA A 82 10.35 -1.14 -6.58
CA ALA A 82 11.21 -2.17 -6.01
C ALA A 82 10.58 -3.57 -6.09
N VAL A 83 9.30 -3.72 -5.73
CA VAL A 83 8.59 -5.01 -5.82
C VAL A 83 8.54 -5.51 -7.25
N ARG A 84 8.17 -4.67 -8.22
CA ARG A 84 8.13 -5.06 -9.65
C ARG A 84 9.46 -5.52 -10.18
N ARG A 85 10.56 -4.90 -9.74
CA ARG A 85 11.92 -5.25 -10.18
C ARG A 85 12.45 -6.51 -9.51
N LEU A 86 12.23 -6.67 -8.20
CA LEU A 86 12.89 -7.69 -7.39
C LEU A 86 12.03 -8.94 -7.13
N ALA A 87 10.71 -8.80 -7.22
CA ALA A 87 9.74 -9.86 -6.97
C ALA A 87 8.58 -9.82 -8.00
N PRO A 88 8.86 -9.97 -9.32
CA PRO A 88 7.87 -9.73 -10.37
C PRO A 88 6.68 -10.70 -10.34
N GLY A 89 6.80 -11.84 -9.67
CA GLY A 89 5.71 -12.83 -9.50
C GLY A 89 4.81 -12.59 -8.29
N VAL A 90 5.12 -11.59 -7.44
CA VAL A 90 4.34 -11.27 -6.25
C VAL A 90 3.28 -10.24 -6.60
N LEU A 91 2.05 -10.44 -6.10
CA LEU A 91 0.98 -9.46 -6.23
C LEU A 91 1.28 -8.23 -5.39
N ILE A 92 0.83 -7.07 -5.85
CA ILE A 92 1.02 -5.81 -5.14
C ILE A 92 -0.32 -5.32 -4.59
N SER A 93 -0.31 -4.91 -3.34
CA SER A 93 -1.35 -4.13 -2.70
C SER A 93 -0.81 -2.73 -2.40
N VAL A 94 -1.61 -1.70 -2.53
CA VAL A 94 -1.28 -0.34 -2.09
C VAL A 94 -2.09 0.01 -0.86
N ASP A 95 -1.39 0.26 0.26
CA ASP A 95 -1.99 0.73 1.51
C ASP A 95 -2.10 2.25 1.45
N THR A 96 -3.29 2.72 1.13
CA THR A 96 -3.61 4.15 1.08
C THR A 96 -5.10 4.38 1.28
N PHE A 97 -5.45 5.46 1.94
CA PHE A 97 -6.83 5.96 1.99
C PHE A 97 -7.11 7.06 0.95
N ARG A 98 -6.11 7.44 0.14
CA ARG A 98 -6.26 8.47 -0.89
C ARG A 98 -6.49 7.86 -2.26
N SER A 99 -7.66 8.12 -2.84
CA SER A 99 -8.03 7.64 -4.18
C SER A 99 -7.07 8.13 -5.27
N GLU A 100 -6.51 9.35 -5.13
CA GLU A 100 -5.50 9.88 -6.03
C GLU A 100 -4.23 9.05 -6.04
N VAL A 101 -3.72 8.66 -4.88
CA VAL A 101 -2.50 7.83 -4.78
C VAL A 101 -2.75 6.44 -5.39
N ALA A 102 -3.91 5.83 -5.10
CA ALA A 102 -4.31 4.55 -5.68
C ALA A 102 -4.43 4.63 -7.22
N ALA A 103 -5.07 5.68 -7.74
CA ALA A 103 -5.21 5.88 -9.17
C ALA A 103 -3.85 6.03 -9.87
N ARG A 104 -2.95 6.87 -9.34
CA ARG A 104 -1.58 7.07 -9.87
C ARG A 104 -0.78 5.76 -9.86
N ALA A 105 -0.92 4.94 -8.82
CA ALA A 105 -0.25 3.65 -8.74
C ALA A 105 -0.74 2.69 -9.84
N ILE A 106 -2.05 2.59 -10.05
CA ILE A 106 -2.64 1.73 -11.09
C ILE A 106 -2.26 2.24 -12.50
N GLU A 107 -2.34 3.54 -12.73
CA GLU A 107 -2.00 4.13 -14.04
C GLU A 107 -0.54 3.92 -14.42
N LYS A 108 0.37 3.98 -13.45
CA LYS A 108 1.80 3.80 -13.69
C LYS A 108 2.24 2.34 -13.77
N PHE A 109 1.74 1.49 -12.89
CA PHE A 109 2.27 0.14 -12.70
C PHE A 109 1.31 -0.96 -13.17
N GLY A 110 0.11 -0.62 -13.61
CA GLY A 110 -0.94 -1.56 -13.96
C GLY A 110 -1.79 -1.99 -12.77
N PRO A 111 -2.69 -2.96 -12.95
CA PRO A 111 -3.62 -3.40 -11.92
C PRO A 111 -2.90 -3.85 -10.65
N LEU A 112 -3.43 -3.44 -9.48
CA LEU A 112 -2.98 -3.83 -8.15
C LEU A 112 -4.16 -3.82 -7.19
N ILE A 113 -3.98 -4.44 -6.02
CA ILE A 113 -4.99 -4.46 -4.97
C ILE A 113 -4.97 -3.09 -4.25
N ILE A 114 -6.14 -2.53 -3.95
CA ILE A 114 -6.25 -1.37 -3.05
C ILE A 114 -6.56 -1.89 -1.65
N ASN A 115 -5.76 -1.50 -0.66
CA ASN A 115 -5.98 -1.76 0.75
C ASN A 115 -6.23 -0.43 1.46
N ASP A 116 -7.49 -0.21 1.89
CA ASP A 116 -7.92 1.05 2.51
C ASP A 116 -8.41 0.80 3.94
N ILE A 117 -7.64 1.29 4.90
CA ILE A 117 -7.94 1.16 6.34
C ILE A 117 -9.21 1.87 6.76
N SER A 118 -9.69 2.82 5.97
CA SER A 118 -10.88 3.63 6.28
C SER A 118 -12.15 3.18 5.57
N ALA A 119 -12.07 2.19 4.68
CA ALA A 119 -13.20 1.73 3.87
C ALA A 119 -13.92 2.87 3.12
N GLY A 120 -13.17 3.88 2.67
CA GLY A 120 -13.71 5.06 1.96
C GLY A 120 -14.22 6.18 2.86
N GLU A 121 -14.12 6.06 4.19
CA GLU A 121 -14.57 7.12 5.11
C GLU A 121 -13.66 8.37 5.03
N LEU A 122 -12.35 8.19 4.85
CA LEU A 122 -11.40 9.31 4.71
C LEU A 122 -11.36 9.89 3.30
N ASP A 123 -11.68 9.09 2.28
CA ASP A 123 -11.83 9.53 0.90
C ASP A 123 -13.00 8.80 0.24
N PRO A 124 -14.19 9.44 0.17
CA PRO A 124 -15.39 8.83 -0.41
C PRO A 124 -15.28 8.46 -1.89
N GLN A 125 -14.25 8.92 -2.59
CA GLN A 125 -14.00 8.56 -3.98
C GLN A 125 -13.28 7.22 -4.14
N MET A 126 -12.74 6.65 -3.07
CA MET A 126 -11.97 5.40 -3.14
C MET A 126 -12.77 4.22 -3.71
N PRO A 127 -14.00 3.92 -3.25
CA PRO A 127 -14.78 2.81 -3.83
C PRO A 127 -15.06 3.01 -5.33
N ALA A 128 -15.35 4.24 -5.75
CA ALA A 128 -15.57 4.56 -7.17
C ALA A 128 -14.27 4.40 -7.99
N THR A 129 -13.14 4.74 -7.40
CA THR A 129 -11.82 4.54 -8.04
C THR A 129 -11.53 3.05 -8.22
N ALA A 130 -11.72 2.23 -7.20
CA ALA A 130 -11.55 0.77 -7.31
C ALA A 130 -12.46 0.17 -8.40
N ALA A 131 -13.72 0.58 -8.44
CA ALA A 131 -14.68 0.15 -9.44
C ALA A 131 -14.29 0.60 -10.86
N ARG A 132 -13.83 1.83 -11.02
CA ARG A 132 -13.38 2.39 -12.32
C ARG A 132 -12.24 1.58 -12.94
N TYR A 133 -11.30 1.15 -12.13
CA TYR A 133 -10.14 0.37 -12.60
C TYR A 133 -10.39 -1.14 -12.58
N GLY A 134 -11.50 -1.60 -12.00
CA GLY A 134 -11.85 -3.02 -11.89
C GLY A 134 -10.84 -3.82 -11.07
N VAL A 135 -10.32 -3.24 -10.01
CA VAL A 135 -9.31 -3.87 -9.14
C VAL A 135 -9.91 -4.34 -7.81
N PRO A 136 -9.32 -5.37 -7.16
CA PRO A 136 -9.73 -5.79 -5.83
C PRO A 136 -9.58 -4.66 -4.81
N TYR A 137 -10.58 -4.52 -3.95
CA TYR A 137 -10.64 -3.52 -2.90
C TYR A 137 -10.80 -4.18 -1.53
N VAL A 138 -9.79 -4.04 -0.69
CA VAL A 138 -9.81 -4.49 0.70
C VAL A 138 -10.21 -3.29 1.56
N ALA A 139 -11.42 -3.33 2.07
CA ALA A 139 -12.00 -2.28 2.91
C ALA A 139 -11.94 -2.72 4.37
N MET A 140 -11.10 -2.06 5.18
CA MET A 140 -11.00 -2.36 6.59
C MET A 140 -12.05 -1.55 7.37
N HIS A 141 -12.83 -2.21 8.22
CA HIS A 141 -13.71 -1.50 9.15
C HIS A 141 -12.88 -0.84 10.25
N MET A 142 -13.03 0.48 10.38
CA MET A 142 -12.39 1.28 11.41
C MET A 142 -13.43 2.19 12.06
N LYS A 143 -13.49 2.20 13.39
CA LYS A 143 -14.30 3.16 14.13
C LYS A 143 -13.41 4.34 14.53
N GLY A 144 -13.75 5.55 14.07
CA GLY A 144 -12.92 6.75 14.28
C GLY A 144 -11.80 6.91 13.23
N ASP A 145 -10.80 7.73 13.53
CA ASP A 145 -9.64 7.95 12.67
C ASP A 145 -8.40 7.17 13.19
N PRO A 146 -7.30 7.09 12.41
CA PRO A 146 -6.08 6.41 12.84
C PRO A 146 -5.49 6.91 14.15
N ARG A 147 -5.86 8.13 14.59
CA ARG A 147 -5.43 8.73 15.86
C ARG A 147 -6.25 8.23 17.05
N ASP A 148 -7.46 7.73 16.80
CA ASP A 148 -8.43 7.30 17.82
C ASP A 148 -8.56 5.76 17.95
N ARG A 149 -7.51 5.02 17.65
CA ARG A 149 -7.50 3.54 17.77
C ARG A 149 -7.76 3.00 19.17
N LYS A 150 -7.86 3.87 20.19
CA LYS A 150 -8.18 3.47 21.57
C LYS A 150 -9.67 3.16 21.78
N SER A 151 -10.54 3.47 20.85
CA SER A 151 -11.99 3.28 20.96
C SER A 151 -12.52 1.99 20.31
N VAL A 152 -11.65 1.09 19.84
CA VAL A 152 -12.03 -0.22 19.34
C VAL A 152 -12.02 -1.22 20.49
N VAL A 153 -13.12 -1.31 21.19
CA VAL A 153 -13.50 -2.45 22.05
C VAL A 153 -14.81 -3.00 21.54
#